data_999fccb00fe45d8c406eca1436444c50
#
_entry.id   999fccb00fe45d8c406eca1436444c50
#
_cell.length_a   1.000
_cell.length_b   1.000
_cell.length_c   1.000
_cell.angle_alpha   90.00
_cell.angle_beta   90.00
_cell.angle_gamma   90.00
#
_symmetry.space_group_name_H-M   'P 1'
#
loop_
_entity.id
_entity.type
_entity.pdbx_description
1 polymer ?
#
loop_
_entity_poly.entity_id
_entity_poly.type
_entity_poly.pdbx_seq_one_letter_code
_entity_poly.pdbx_strand_id
1 'polypeptide(L)'
;MSLEGKRVAVLAEDNYQDLELWYPLLRMREAGAQVKVIGTGSAETYTSKYGYPVTVDAAADEVKAADLDAVIIPGGYAPDRLRRYPAILKLVREVFEQGKVVAAICHAGWVPISAGILKGKKATCFFAIKDDVINAGATYLDQEVVQDGNLITSRTPDDLPAFCRTIIAALEGYNIDPTGFQNLSGL
;
A
#
# COMPACT_ATOMS: atom_id res chain seq x y z
N MET A 1 -0.10 21.94 -4.54
CA MET A 1 -0.04 20.51 -4.92
C MET A 1 -1.10 19.79 -4.11
N SER A 2 -1.78 18.81 -4.67
CA SER A 2 -3.01 18.23 -4.09
C SER A 2 -2.82 17.48 -2.77
N LEU A 3 -1.61 16.97 -2.51
CA LEU A 3 -1.26 16.24 -1.29
C LEU A 3 -0.33 17.01 -0.34
N GLU A 4 -0.33 18.33 -0.40
CA GLU A 4 0.47 19.15 0.51
C GLU A 4 0.05 18.90 1.97
N GLY A 5 1.02 18.64 2.84
CA GLY A 5 0.79 18.29 4.25
C GLY A 5 0.46 16.82 4.52
N LYS A 6 0.20 16.00 3.49
CA LYS A 6 -0.01 14.56 3.66
C LYS A 6 1.31 13.81 3.89
N ARG A 7 1.28 12.83 4.78
CA ARG A 7 2.43 12.00 5.18
C ARG A 7 2.19 10.56 4.76
N VAL A 8 3.02 10.06 3.85
CA VAL A 8 2.87 8.74 3.22
C VAL A 8 4.10 7.89 3.54
N ALA A 9 3.89 6.67 4.03
CA ALA A 9 4.92 5.66 4.15
C ALA A 9 4.87 4.72 2.95
N VAL A 10 6.03 4.42 2.35
CA VAL A 10 6.22 3.33 1.40
C VAL A 10 7.08 2.28 2.07
N LEU A 11 6.57 1.05 2.24
CA LEU A 11 7.30 -0.02 2.89
C LEU A 11 8.37 -0.59 1.97
N ALA A 12 9.50 -0.99 2.55
CA ALA A 12 10.61 -1.60 1.83
C ALA A 12 11.21 -2.78 2.58
N GLU A 13 11.57 -3.82 1.82
CA GLU A 13 12.37 -4.96 2.25
C GLU A 13 13.03 -5.58 1.00
N ASP A 14 14.02 -6.44 1.15
CA ASP A 14 14.72 -7.06 0.04
C ASP A 14 13.80 -7.80 -0.94
N ASN A 15 14.17 -7.77 -2.21
CA ASN A 15 13.45 -8.35 -3.34
C ASN A 15 12.08 -7.69 -3.60
N TYR A 16 11.96 -6.39 -3.32
CA TYR A 16 10.79 -5.64 -3.74
C TYR A 16 10.72 -5.54 -5.28
N GLN A 17 9.52 -5.41 -5.82
CA GLN A 17 9.35 -5.14 -7.25
C GLN A 17 9.64 -3.64 -7.51
N ASP A 18 10.54 -3.36 -8.43
CA ASP A 18 11.14 -2.03 -8.65
C ASP A 18 10.09 -0.95 -8.90
N LEU A 19 9.20 -1.15 -9.87
CA LEU A 19 8.18 -0.16 -10.22
C LEU A 19 7.14 0.01 -9.11
N GLU A 20 6.80 -1.06 -8.40
CA GLU A 20 5.77 -1.04 -7.35
C GLU A 20 6.22 -0.28 -6.10
N LEU A 21 7.52 -0.07 -5.91
CA LEU A 21 8.06 0.80 -4.87
C LEU A 21 8.29 2.22 -5.44
N TRP A 22 9.05 2.32 -6.54
CA TRP A 22 9.54 3.60 -7.02
C TRP A 22 8.47 4.46 -7.67
N TYR A 23 7.54 3.86 -8.45
CA TYR A 23 6.49 4.64 -9.09
C TYR A 23 5.55 5.30 -8.06
N PRO A 24 4.97 4.58 -7.08
CA PRO A 24 4.15 5.22 -6.04
C PRO A 24 4.93 6.25 -5.22
N LEU A 25 6.18 5.96 -4.84
CA LEU A 25 7.03 6.86 -4.08
C LEU A 25 7.19 8.20 -4.80
N LEU A 26 7.60 8.17 -6.06
CA LEU A 26 7.83 9.38 -6.85
C LEU A 26 6.52 10.08 -7.18
N ARG A 27 5.45 9.32 -7.48
CA ARG A 27 4.14 9.86 -7.80
C ARG A 27 3.49 10.59 -6.62
N MET A 28 3.64 10.07 -5.39
CA MET A 28 3.17 10.75 -4.18
C MET A 28 4.00 12.02 -3.89
N ARG A 29 5.32 11.96 -4.08
CA ARG A 29 6.19 13.15 -3.97
C ARG A 29 5.81 14.22 -4.99
N GLU A 30 5.59 13.85 -6.25
CA GLU A 30 5.14 14.76 -7.31
C GLU A 30 3.81 15.43 -6.97
N ALA A 31 2.89 14.70 -6.32
CA ALA A 31 1.62 15.23 -5.84
C ALA A 31 1.75 16.16 -4.61
N GLY A 32 2.93 16.25 -4.00
CA GLY A 32 3.24 17.16 -2.88
C GLY A 32 3.23 16.51 -1.49
N ALA A 33 3.08 15.18 -1.40
CA ALA A 33 3.15 14.49 -0.12
C ALA A 33 4.58 14.42 0.43
N GLN A 34 4.69 14.39 1.76
CA GLN A 34 5.91 13.99 2.45
C GLN A 34 5.97 12.47 2.46
N VAL A 35 6.89 11.90 1.69
CA VAL A 35 7.01 10.44 1.55
C VAL A 35 8.26 9.94 2.24
N LYS A 36 8.09 8.97 3.15
CA LYS A 36 9.17 8.23 3.80
C LYS A 36 9.18 6.78 3.37
N VAL A 37 10.36 6.25 3.15
CA VAL A 37 10.58 4.81 2.97
C VAL A 37 10.79 4.18 4.33
N ILE A 38 9.98 3.19 4.67
CA ILE A 38 9.99 2.55 5.99
C ILE A 38 10.37 1.08 5.81
N GLY A 39 11.45 0.68 6.50
CA GLY A 39 11.95 -0.68 6.47
C GLY A 39 11.53 -1.51 7.69
N THR A 40 11.96 -2.76 7.71
CA THR A 40 11.73 -3.70 8.83
C THR A 40 12.68 -3.46 10.01
N GLY A 41 13.76 -2.69 9.81
CA GLY A 41 14.85 -2.53 10.78
C GLY A 41 15.96 -3.58 10.63
N SER A 42 15.86 -4.50 9.66
CA SER A 42 16.91 -5.49 9.40
C SER A 42 18.13 -4.92 8.67
N ALA A 43 17.95 -3.82 7.93
CA ALA A 43 18.99 -3.10 7.20
C ALA A 43 18.59 -1.63 6.98
N GLU A 44 19.58 -0.80 6.64
CA GLU A 44 19.38 0.60 6.23
C GLU A 44 19.12 0.73 4.72
N THR A 45 19.51 -0.26 3.94
CA THR A 45 19.34 -0.32 2.48
C THR A 45 18.87 -1.69 2.07
N TYR A 46 17.81 -1.74 1.27
CA TYR A 46 17.28 -2.95 0.68
C TYR A 46 17.48 -2.93 -0.84
N THR A 47 17.54 -4.11 -1.44
CA THR A 47 17.77 -4.27 -2.88
C THR A 47 16.55 -4.89 -3.54
N SER A 48 16.12 -4.33 -4.67
CA SER A 48 15.02 -4.86 -5.45
C SER A 48 15.33 -6.23 -6.07
N LYS A 49 14.32 -6.90 -6.62
CA LYS A 49 14.50 -8.15 -7.36
C LYS A 49 15.39 -8.01 -8.61
N TYR A 50 15.58 -6.80 -9.12
CA TYR A 50 16.48 -6.51 -10.26
C TYR A 50 17.75 -5.76 -9.84
N GLY A 51 18.03 -5.66 -8.56
CA GLY A 51 19.29 -5.13 -8.03
C GLY A 51 19.30 -3.61 -7.76
N TYR A 52 18.17 -2.92 -7.86
CA TYR A 52 18.12 -1.49 -7.59
C TYR A 52 17.97 -1.22 -6.08
N PRO A 53 18.89 -0.44 -5.47
CA PRO A 53 18.85 -0.20 -4.03
C PRO A 53 17.85 0.87 -3.64
N VAL A 54 17.30 0.77 -2.42
CA VAL A 54 16.56 1.81 -1.73
C VAL A 54 17.05 1.95 -0.29
N THR A 55 17.38 3.18 0.12
CA THR A 55 17.72 3.47 1.52
C THR A 55 16.46 3.89 2.26
N VAL A 56 16.26 3.37 3.48
CA VAL A 56 15.11 3.67 4.29
C VAL A 56 15.32 4.92 5.15
N ASP A 57 14.24 5.63 5.43
CA ASP A 57 14.25 6.82 6.30
C ASP A 57 14.08 6.46 7.78
N ALA A 58 13.45 5.32 8.08
CA ALA A 58 13.24 4.81 9.45
C ALA A 58 12.84 3.33 9.43
N ALA A 59 12.96 2.67 10.59
CA ALA A 59 12.37 1.35 10.83
C ALA A 59 10.91 1.47 11.29
N ALA A 60 10.11 0.41 11.08
CA ALA A 60 8.68 0.43 11.36
C ALA A 60 8.35 0.62 12.86
N ASP A 61 9.22 0.18 13.76
CA ASP A 61 9.07 0.35 15.20
C ASP A 61 9.35 1.78 15.68
N GLU A 62 9.99 2.61 14.85
CA GLU A 62 10.24 4.03 15.11
C GLU A 62 9.10 4.93 14.59
N VAL A 63 8.13 4.38 13.84
CA VAL A 63 7.06 5.14 13.18
C VAL A 63 5.72 4.88 13.85
N LYS A 64 5.00 5.96 14.15
CA LYS A 64 3.64 5.86 14.71
C LYS A 64 2.59 5.99 13.60
N ALA A 65 1.58 5.14 13.62
CA ALA A 65 0.45 5.23 12.68
C ALA A 65 -0.26 6.58 12.75
N ALA A 66 -0.29 7.22 13.93
CA ALA A 66 -0.85 8.57 14.11
C ALA A 66 -0.16 9.63 13.24
N ASP A 67 1.11 9.43 12.90
CA ASP A 67 1.92 10.37 12.11
C ASP A 67 1.81 10.15 10.59
N LEU A 68 1.01 9.21 10.15
CA LEU A 68 0.81 8.87 8.74
C LEU A 68 -0.61 9.17 8.29
N ASP A 69 -0.79 9.42 7.00
CA ASP A 69 -2.07 9.49 6.30
C ASP A 69 -2.28 8.26 5.40
N ALA A 70 -1.18 7.62 4.97
CA ALA A 70 -1.23 6.40 4.18
C ALA A 70 0.00 5.52 4.40
N VAL A 71 -0.18 4.21 4.16
CA VAL A 71 0.89 3.25 3.96
C VAL A 71 0.70 2.55 2.61
N ILE A 72 1.77 2.50 1.80
CA ILE A 72 1.81 1.84 0.49
C ILE A 72 2.77 0.66 0.58
N ILE A 73 2.33 -0.49 0.13
CA ILE A 73 3.04 -1.77 0.25
C ILE A 73 3.32 -2.30 -1.15
N PRO A 74 4.58 -2.30 -1.61
CA PRO A 74 4.98 -2.87 -2.88
C PRO A 74 5.01 -4.40 -2.82
N GLY A 75 4.89 -5.03 -3.97
CA GLY A 75 5.01 -6.47 -4.14
C GLY A 75 6.44 -6.94 -4.40
N GLY A 76 6.59 -7.88 -5.33
CA GLY A 76 7.76 -8.70 -5.49
C GLY A 76 7.78 -9.79 -4.42
N TYR A 77 8.95 -10.13 -3.87
CA TYR A 77 9.09 -11.06 -2.74
C TYR A 77 9.20 -10.34 -1.38
N ALA A 78 9.33 -9.01 -1.37
CA ALA A 78 9.38 -8.23 -0.15
C ALA A 78 8.20 -8.49 0.81
N PRO A 79 6.94 -8.66 0.36
CA PRO A 79 5.81 -8.95 1.23
C PRO A 79 5.95 -10.23 2.07
N ASP A 80 6.60 -11.27 1.53
CA ASP A 80 6.90 -12.49 2.31
C ASP A 80 7.81 -12.20 3.50
N ARG A 81 8.75 -11.27 3.34
CA ARG A 81 9.65 -10.82 4.41
C ARG A 81 8.96 -9.83 5.35
N LEU A 82 8.32 -8.79 4.80
CA LEU A 82 7.60 -7.76 5.57
C LEU A 82 6.60 -8.38 6.57
N ARG A 83 5.84 -9.41 6.14
CA ARG A 83 4.83 -10.08 6.98
C ARG A 83 5.39 -10.80 8.21
N ARG A 84 6.70 -11.07 8.24
CA ARG A 84 7.37 -11.75 9.36
C ARG A 84 7.68 -10.80 10.52
N TYR A 85 7.58 -9.47 10.33
CA TYR A 85 7.94 -8.47 11.32
C TYR A 85 6.69 -7.92 12.02
N PRO A 86 6.54 -8.16 13.34
CA PRO A 86 5.39 -7.67 14.10
C PRO A 86 5.21 -6.15 14.04
N ALA A 87 6.30 -5.38 13.97
CA ALA A 87 6.25 -3.92 13.87
C ALA A 87 5.59 -3.45 12.56
N ILE A 88 5.87 -4.12 11.43
CA ILE A 88 5.22 -3.86 10.14
C ILE A 88 3.72 -4.16 10.24
N LEU A 89 3.34 -5.35 10.76
CA LEU A 89 1.94 -5.76 10.86
C LEU A 89 1.15 -4.84 11.79
N LYS A 90 1.76 -4.43 12.90
CA LYS A 90 1.17 -3.47 13.84
C LYS A 90 0.94 -2.13 13.16
N LEU A 91 1.95 -1.57 12.49
CA LEU A 91 1.85 -0.29 11.78
C LEU A 91 0.71 -0.31 10.75
N VAL A 92 0.67 -1.34 9.89
CA VAL A 92 -0.37 -1.49 8.86
C VAL A 92 -1.76 -1.59 9.47
N ARG A 93 -1.91 -2.40 10.52
CA ARG A 93 -3.19 -2.55 11.24
C ARG A 93 -3.65 -1.24 11.86
N GLU A 94 -2.78 -0.55 12.59
CA GLU A 94 -3.12 0.71 13.26
C GLU A 94 -3.46 1.82 12.27
N VAL A 95 -2.75 1.92 11.14
CA VAL A 95 -3.10 2.86 10.04
C VAL A 95 -4.50 2.56 9.52
N PHE A 96 -4.80 1.27 9.28
CA PHE A 96 -6.11 0.85 8.81
C PHE A 96 -7.23 1.14 9.81
N GLU A 97 -7.04 0.80 11.09
CA GLU A 97 -8.01 1.00 12.17
C GLU A 97 -8.30 2.48 12.45
N GLN A 98 -7.33 3.36 12.18
CA GLN A 98 -7.49 4.82 12.25
C GLN A 98 -8.20 5.41 11.02
N GLY A 99 -8.71 4.58 10.09
CA GLY A 99 -9.41 5.03 8.89
C GLY A 99 -8.51 5.63 7.82
N LYS A 100 -7.19 5.47 7.96
CA LYS A 100 -6.18 5.99 7.03
C LYS A 100 -5.91 4.98 5.91
N VAL A 101 -5.38 5.45 4.79
CA VAL A 101 -5.22 4.62 3.59
C VAL A 101 -4.19 3.52 3.79
N VAL A 102 -4.59 2.29 3.51
CA VAL A 102 -3.69 1.14 3.32
C VAL A 102 -3.79 0.69 1.87
N ALA A 103 -2.69 0.77 1.14
CA ALA A 103 -2.63 0.45 -0.27
C ALA A 103 -1.62 -0.69 -0.51
N ALA A 104 -2.04 -1.75 -1.20
CA ALA A 104 -1.21 -2.94 -1.45
C ALA A 104 -1.34 -3.39 -2.91
N ILE A 105 -0.22 -3.68 -3.56
CA ILE A 105 -0.20 -4.14 -4.95
C ILE A 105 0.49 -5.50 -5.09
N CYS A 106 0.01 -6.32 -6.03
CA CYS A 106 0.63 -7.60 -6.42
C CYS A 106 0.65 -8.60 -5.25
N HIS A 107 1.80 -9.16 -4.90
CA HIS A 107 1.98 -10.04 -3.73
C HIS A 107 1.90 -9.32 -2.39
N ALA A 108 1.81 -7.98 -2.39
CA ALA A 108 1.69 -7.21 -1.15
C ALA A 108 0.43 -7.56 -0.35
N GLY A 109 -0.57 -8.20 -0.94
CA GLY A 109 -1.76 -8.71 -0.26
C GLY A 109 -1.45 -9.61 0.96
N TRP A 110 -0.29 -10.27 0.98
CA TRP A 110 0.15 -11.06 2.13
C TRP A 110 0.32 -10.24 3.42
N VAL A 111 0.69 -8.97 3.33
CA VAL A 111 0.86 -8.12 4.51
C VAL A 111 -0.48 -7.78 5.17
N PRO A 112 -1.50 -7.23 4.46
CA PRO A 112 -2.83 -7.03 5.04
C PRO A 112 -3.52 -8.33 5.47
N ILE A 113 -3.24 -9.50 4.84
CA ILE A 113 -3.67 -10.82 5.34
C ILE A 113 -3.12 -11.06 6.74
N SER A 114 -1.80 -10.94 6.91
CA SER A 114 -1.15 -11.17 8.21
C SER A 114 -1.47 -10.09 9.24
N ALA A 115 -1.76 -8.86 8.80
CA ALA A 115 -2.27 -7.81 9.66
C ALA A 115 -3.74 -8.02 10.10
N GLY A 116 -4.48 -8.98 9.49
CA GLY A 116 -5.85 -9.33 9.85
C GLY A 116 -6.90 -8.32 9.41
N ILE A 117 -6.65 -7.54 8.35
CA ILE A 117 -7.52 -6.44 7.91
C ILE A 117 -8.34 -6.74 6.64
N LEU A 118 -8.22 -7.97 6.07
CA LEU A 118 -8.93 -8.32 4.83
C LEU A 118 -10.33 -8.93 5.05
N LYS A 119 -10.65 -9.41 6.24
CA LYS A 119 -11.92 -10.09 6.49
C LYS A 119 -13.12 -9.20 6.18
N GLY A 120 -13.99 -9.66 5.28
CA GLY A 120 -15.20 -8.94 4.86
C GLY A 120 -14.95 -7.80 3.88
N LYS A 121 -13.72 -7.61 3.41
CA LYS A 121 -13.35 -6.59 2.43
C LYS A 121 -13.42 -7.10 1.00
N LYS A 122 -13.65 -6.19 0.05
CA LYS A 122 -13.39 -6.43 -1.38
C LYS A 122 -11.92 -6.12 -1.64
N ALA A 123 -11.24 -7.00 -2.38
CA ALA A 123 -9.82 -6.80 -2.70
C ALA A 123 -9.44 -7.47 -4.02
N THR A 124 -8.36 -7.01 -4.61
CA THR A 124 -7.65 -7.68 -5.69
C THR A 124 -6.19 -7.93 -5.30
N CYS A 125 -5.49 -8.71 -6.09
CA CYS A 125 -4.07 -9.01 -5.88
C CYS A 125 -3.50 -9.64 -7.15
N PHE A 126 -2.19 -9.88 -7.16
CA PHE A 126 -1.61 -10.77 -8.18
C PHE A 126 -2.26 -12.15 -8.10
N PHE A 127 -2.59 -12.72 -9.26
CA PHE A 127 -3.44 -13.92 -9.36
C PHE A 127 -2.90 -15.12 -8.56
N ALA A 128 -1.58 -15.23 -8.40
CA ALA A 128 -0.95 -16.36 -7.70
C ALA A 128 -1.28 -16.41 -6.20
N ILE A 129 -1.70 -15.31 -5.60
CA ILE A 129 -2.10 -15.24 -4.18
C ILE A 129 -3.62 -15.03 -4.01
N LYS A 130 -4.40 -15.21 -5.08
CA LYS A 130 -5.86 -15.07 -5.05
C LYS A 130 -6.50 -15.93 -3.96
N ASP A 131 -6.09 -17.18 -3.86
CA ASP A 131 -6.66 -18.12 -2.90
C ASP A 131 -6.33 -17.71 -1.46
N ASP A 132 -5.15 -17.15 -1.22
CA ASP A 132 -4.75 -16.62 0.09
C ASP A 132 -5.65 -15.45 0.51
N VAL A 133 -5.95 -14.54 -0.42
CA VAL A 133 -6.85 -13.39 -0.21
C VAL A 133 -8.28 -13.87 0.11
N ILE A 134 -8.80 -14.83 -0.65
CA ILE A 134 -10.12 -15.44 -0.42
C ILE A 134 -10.15 -16.14 0.94
N ASN A 135 -9.14 -16.94 1.26
CA ASN A 135 -9.05 -17.68 2.52
C ASN A 135 -8.92 -16.74 3.73
N ALA A 136 -8.38 -15.53 3.54
CA ALA A 136 -8.37 -14.49 4.56
C ALA A 136 -9.75 -13.82 4.77
N GLY A 137 -10.77 -14.22 4.04
CA GLY A 137 -12.15 -13.75 4.17
C GLY A 137 -12.49 -12.54 3.32
N ALA A 138 -11.69 -12.21 2.32
CA ALA A 138 -12.00 -11.16 1.36
C ALA A 138 -12.83 -11.66 0.18
N THR A 139 -13.62 -10.77 -0.42
CA THR A 139 -14.23 -10.98 -1.73
C THR A 139 -13.23 -10.55 -2.81
N TYR A 140 -12.68 -11.51 -3.54
CA TYR A 140 -11.74 -11.23 -4.64
C TYR A 140 -12.46 -10.68 -5.87
N LEU A 141 -11.94 -9.59 -6.43
CA LEU A 141 -12.38 -8.98 -7.69
C LEU A 141 -11.17 -8.85 -8.63
N ASP A 142 -11.28 -9.37 -9.85
CA ASP A 142 -10.23 -9.20 -10.87
C ASP A 142 -10.41 -7.84 -11.59
N GLN A 143 -9.91 -6.80 -10.95
CA GLN A 143 -9.95 -5.42 -11.45
C GLN A 143 -8.57 -4.78 -11.28
N GLU A 144 -8.23 -3.79 -12.13
CA GLU A 144 -6.94 -3.08 -12.05
C GLU A 144 -6.72 -2.40 -10.70
N VAL A 145 -7.80 -1.93 -10.06
CA VAL A 145 -7.80 -1.40 -8.70
C VAL A 145 -9.14 -1.69 -8.03
N VAL A 146 -9.09 -2.08 -6.77
CA VAL A 146 -10.26 -2.25 -5.90
C VAL A 146 -10.07 -1.37 -4.67
N GLN A 147 -11.03 -0.47 -4.44
CA GLN A 147 -11.12 0.31 -3.21
C GLN A 147 -12.31 -0.17 -2.39
N ASP A 148 -12.09 -0.47 -1.11
CA ASP A 148 -13.13 -0.77 -0.13
C ASP A 148 -12.85 0.04 1.15
N GLY A 149 -13.50 1.19 1.23
CA GLY A 149 -13.22 2.18 2.26
C GLY A 149 -11.78 2.71 2.14
N ASN A 150 -11.00 2.53 3.17
CA ASN A 150 -9.60 2.94 3.23
C ASN A 150 -8.59 1.86 2.77
N LEU A 151 -9.06 0.71 2.30
CA LEU A 151 -8.22 -0.32 1.68
C LEU A 151 -8.23 -0.15 0.17
N ILE A 152 -7.05 -0.07 -0.44
CA ILE A 152 -6.86 0.04 -1.89
C ILE A 152 -5.92 -1.09 -2.33
N THR A 153 -6.36 -1.90 -3.29
CA THR A 153 -5.56 -3.02 -3.78
C THR A 153 -5.46 -3.03 -5.29
N SER A 154 -4.36 -3.58 -5.84
CA SER A 154 -4.08 -3.66 -7.27
C SER A 154 -3.29 -4.93 -7.60
N ARG A 155 -3.10 -5.26 -8.89
CA ARG A 155 -2.65 -6.60 -9.33
C ARG A 155 -1.20 -6.67 -9.76
N THR A 156 -0.80 -5.75 -10.65
CA THR A 156 0.47 -5.83 -11.39
C THR A 156 1.05 -4.44 -11.62
N PRO A 157 2.33 -4.32 -12.04
CA PRO A 157 2.93 -3.03 -12.38
C PRO A 157 2.15 -2.23 -13.44
N ASP A 158 1.46 -2.90 -14.38
CA ASP A 158 0.66 -2.23 -15.41
C ASP A 158 -0.51 -1.45 -14.81
N ASP A 159 -0.98 -1.85 -13.64
CA ASP A 159 -2.09 -1.20 -12.93
C ASP A 159 -1.63 0.02 -12.09
N LEU A 160 -0.32 0.29 -11.96
CA LEU A 160 0.24 1.35 -11.12
C LEU A 160 -0.35 2.75 -11.38
N PRO A 161 -0.63 3.17 -12.63
CA PRO A 161 -1.26 4.45 -12.87
C PRO A 161 -2.65 4.57 -12.22
N ALA A 162 -3.50 3.54 -12.34
CA ALA A 162 -4.82 3.50 -11.72
C ALA A 162 -4.70 3.43 -10.19
N PHE A 163 -3.81 2.57 -9.68
CA PHE A 163 -3.50 2.43 -8.26
C PHE A 163 -3.12 3.76 -7.62
N CYS A 164 -2.16 4.47 -8.20
CA CYS A 164 -1.70 5.76 -7.66
C CYS A 164 -2.75 6.87 -7.77
N ARG A 165 -3.53 6.93 -8.87
CA ARG A 165 -4.66 7.88 -8.98
C ARG A 165 -5.68 7.65 -7.87
N THR A 166 -6.01 6.40 -7.57
CA THR A 166 -6.96 6.05 -6.52
C THR A 166 -6.44 6.43 -5.14
N ILE A 167 -5.14 6.19 -4.86
CA ILE A 167 -4.51 6.60 -3.59
C ILE A 167 -4.57 8.12 -3.42
N ILE A 168 -4.22 8.87 -4.47
CA ILE A 168 -4.26 10.34 -4.44
C ILE A 168 -5.67 10.84 -4.16
N ALA A 169 -6.67 10.33 -4.89
CA ALA A 169 -8.06 10.71 -4.69
C ALA A 169 -8.55 10.41 -3.26
N ALA A 170 -8.21 9.24 -2.72
CA ALA A 170 -8.56 8.88 -1.34
C ALA A 170 -7.89 9.82 -0.31
N LEU A 171 -6.64 10.23 -0.54
CA LEU A 171 -5.94 11.19 0.32
C LEU A 171 -6.48 12.62 0.22
N GLU A 172 -7.05 12.98 -0.92
CA GLU A 172 -7.80 14.23 -1.12
C GLU A 172 -9.20 14.22 -0.51
N GLY A 173 -9.67 13.06 -0.04
CA GLY A 173 -11.01 12.88 0.55
C GLY A 173 -12.08 12.45 -0.46
N TYR A 174 -11.68 12.04 -1.67
CA TYR A 174 -12.60 11.49 -2.66
C TYR A 174 -12.61 9.96 -2.60
N ASN A 175 -13.81 9.38 -2.51
CA ASN A 175 -14.00 7.95 -2.77
C ASN A 175 -14.26 7.77 -4.26
N ILE A 176 -13.39 7.07 -4.97
CA ILE A 176 -13.64 6.70 -6.38
C ILE A 176 -14.49 5.45 -6.36
N ASP A 177 -15.72 5.55 -6.86
CA ASP A 177 -16.53 4.38 -7.20
C ASP A 177 -15.81 3.58 -8.29
N PRO A 178 -15.72 2.24 -8.19
CA PRO A 178 -15.08 1.38 -9.20
C PRO A 178 -15.67 1.51 -10.62
N THR A 179 -16.80 2.19 -10.79
CA THR A 179 -17.38 2.52 -12.11
C THR A 179 -16.80 3.80 -12.73
N GLY A 180 -15.86 4.47 -12.06
CA GLY A 180 -15.20 5.68 -12.57
C GLY A 180 -16.03 6.97 -12.49
N PHE A 181 -17.22 6.94 -11.89
CA PHE A 181 -18.01 8.13 -11.65
C PHE A 181 -17.66 8.76 -10.30
N GLN A 182 -17.25 10.04 -10.32
CA GLN A 182 -17.09 10.85 -9.12
C GLN A 182 -18.47 11.08 -8.50
N ASN A 183 -18.71 10.52 -7.31
CA ASN A 183 -19.85 10.96 -6.50
C ASN A 183 -19.51 12.33 -5.87
N LEU A 184 -19.93 13.39 -6.51
CA LEU A 184 -19.95 14.76 -5.96
C LEU A 184 -21.09 14.91 -4.94
N SER A 185 -21.13 14.08 -3.91
CA SER A 185 -22.06 14.25 -2.79
C SER A 185 -21.37 15.03 -1.69
N GLY A 186 -21.39 16.36 -1.82
CA GLY A 186 -20.82 17.25 -0.80
C GLY A 186 -20.63 18.68 -1.29
N LEU A 187 -21.66 19.29 -1.88
CA LEU A 187 -21.85 20.75 -1.96
C LEU A 187 -23.12 21.11 -1.23
#